data_35d304d6772500ae6b3ae81463775d2d
#
_entry.id   35d304d6772500ae6b3ae81463775d2d
#
_cell.length_a   1.000
_cell.length_b   1.000
_cell.length_c   1.000
_cell.angle_alpha   90.00
_cell.angle_beta   90.00
_cell.angle_gamma   90.00
#
_symmetry.space_group_name_H-M   'P 1'
#
loop_
_entity.id
_entity.type
_entity.pdbx_description
1 polymer ?
#
loop_
_entity_poly.entity_id
_entity_poly.type
_entity_poly.pdbx_seq_one_letter_code
_entity_poly.pdbx_strand_id
1 'polypeptide(L)'
;MIRSTDAQYCTRRCSTIPDVNAPVTSHATARRSELFDQLVSLFLAQGFAHLTLDTIAARLRCSKSTLYTLASSKDQLVGGATVHYFKSMTTQVENAVAEVDGTRNRITTYLTAVGAALESASEQFMTDLASLESARSVYERNTAIAARRVQELISEGVASGEVRDVHAAFVGDVASSVMVRIQTREVFRLTGLSDGDAYLELAKLLTAGIGA
;
A
#
# COMPACT_ATOMS: atom_id res chain seq x y z
N MET A 1 47.18 57.45 -36.79
CA MET A 1 46.80 57.53 -38.21
C MET A 1 45.98 56.31 -38.57
N ILE A 2 44.83 56.55 -39.15
CA ILE A 2 43.96 55.70 -39.97
C ILE A 2 43.10 54.74 -39.18
N ARG A 3 41.83 55.06 -38.84
CA ARG A 3 40.51 54.88 -39.50
C ARG A 3 40.08 53.41 -39.46
N SER A 4 39.09 53.08 -38.60
CA SER A 4 37.66 53.12 -38.97
C SER A 4 37.28 52.10 -40.09
N THR A 5 36.47 51.17 -39.79
CA THR A 5 35.20 51.02 -40.50
C THR A 5 34.32 49.91 -39.91
N ASP A 6 33.09 50.27 -39.69
CA ASP A 6 31.87 49.55 -39.43
C ASP A 6 31.75 48.16 -40.03
N ALA A 7 31.10 47.28 -39.28
CA ALA A 7 30.08 46.41 -39.82
C ALA A 7 29.10 46.00 -38.73
N GLN A 8 28.04 46.76 -38.62
CA GLN A 8 26.74 46.25 -38.20
C GLN A 8 26.33 45.15 -39.17
N TYR A 9 25.82 44.06 -38.68
CA TYR A 9 24.66 43.30 -39.12
C TYR A 9 24.63 41.90 -38.52
N CYS A 10 23.68 41.66 -37.77
CA CYS A 10 22.72 40.52 -37.85
C CYS A 10 22.38 40.00 -36.47
N THR A 11 21.53 40.72 -35.80
CA THR A 11 20.62 40.13 -34.81
C THR A 11 19.65 39.21 -35.54
N ARG A 12 20.00 37.95 -35.68
CA ARG A 12 19.01 36.88 -35.92
C ARG A 12 18.55 36.29 -34.64
N ARG A 13 17.25 36.48 -34.39
CA ARG A 13 16.44 35.79 -33.36
C ARG A 13 16.86 34.35 -33.28
N CYS A 14 17.47 33.98 -32.21
CA CYS A 14 17.50 32.62 -31.79
C CYS A 14 16.10 32.29 -31.33
N SER A 15 15.33 31.65 -32.18
CA SER A 15 14.04 31.05 -31.86
C SER A 15 14.23 30.16 -30.67
N THR A 16 13.52 30.48 -29.61
CA THR A 16 13.32 29.66 -28.44
C THR A 16 12.83 28.30 -28.90
N ILE A 17 13.71 27.30 -28.84
CA ILE A 17 13.30 25.90 -28.97
C ILE A 17 12.41 25.65 -27.77
N PRO A 18 11.16 25.24 -27.94
CA PRO A 18 10.32 24.89 -26.82
C PRO A 18 10.98 23.69 -26.09
N ASP A 19 11.10 23.83 -24.79
CA ASP A 19 11.58 22.78 -23.88
C ASP A 19 10.64 21.58 -24.00
N VAL A 20 11.05 20.55 -24.75
CA VAL A 20 10.27 19.34 -25.04
C VAL A 20 10.23 18.40 -23.82
N ASN A 21 10.70 18.84 -22.65
CA ASN A 21 10.92 17.97 -21.48
C ASN A 21 10.15 18.36 -20.23
N ALA A 22 8.98 18.95 -20.34
CA ALA A 22 8.08 19.19 -19.20
C ALA A 22 6.63 18.81 -19.58
N PRO A 23 5.89 18.31 -18.79
CA PRO A 23 5.47 17.34 -17.79
C PRO A 23 4.43 16.30 -18.28
N VAL A 24 4.57 15.72 -19.44
CA VAL A 24 3.65 14.67 -19.95
C VAL A 24 3.69 13.40 -19.06
N THR A 25 4.82 13.12 -18.44
CA THR A 25 5.00 11.94 -17.57
C THR A 25 4.26 12.07 -16.24
N SER A 26 4.15 13.29 -15.70
CA SER A 26 3.49 13.53 -14.40
C SER A 26 1.96 13.36 -14.51
N HIS A 27 1.34 13.89 -15.57
CA HIS A 27 -0.10 13.75 -15.79
C HIS A 27 -0.53 12.30 -16.11
N ALA A 28 0.27 11.58 -16.91
CA ALA A 28 -0.01 10.19 -17.21
C ALA A 28 0.10 9.30 -15.96
N THR A 29 1.09 9.56 -15.11
CA THR A 29 1.28 8.85 -13.84
C THR A 29 0.15 9.15 -12.86
N ALA A 30 -0.25 10.42 -12.71
CA ALA A 30 -1.36 10.83 -11.85
C ALA A 30 -2.68 10.18 -12.29
N ARG A 31 -2.99 10.21 -13.60
CA ARG A 31 -4.19 9.57 -14.13
C ARG A 31 -4.18 8.05 -13.97
N ARG A 32 -3.03 7.42 -14.12
CA ARG A 32 -2.87 5.98 -13.85
C ARG A 32 -3.14 5.66 -12.37
N SER A 33 -2.61 6.46 -11.44
CA SER A 33 -2.86 6.31 -10.01
C SER A 33 -4.35 6.47 -9.69
N GLU A 34 -5.00 7.52 -10.20
CA GLU A 34 -6.43 7.77 -10.03
C GLU A 34 -7.30 6.59 -10.49
N LEU A 35 -6.96 5.99 -11.64
CA LEU A 35 -7.68 4.81 -12.12
C LEU A 35 -7.48 3.60 -11.19
N PHE A 36 -6.30 3.41 -10.64
CA PHE A 36 -6.08 2.36 -9.63
C PHE A 36 -6.81 2.65 -8.32
N ASP A 37 -6.90 3.91 -7.87
CA ASP A 37 -7.69 4.30 -6.69
C ASP A 37 -9.18 3.96 -6.89
N GLN A 38 -9.72 4.25 -8.07
CA GLN A 38 -11.10 3.90 -8.43
C GLN A 38 -11.31 2.38 -8.50
N LEU A 39 -10.34 1.63 -9.07
CA LEU A 39 -10.37 0.17 -9.10
C LEU A 39 -10.35 -0.43 -7.71
N VAL A 40 -9.47 0.07 -6.84
CA VAL A 40 -9.37 -0.36 -5.44
C VAL A 40 -10.69 -0.10 -4.72
N SER A 41 -11.24 1.10 -4.82
CA SER A 41 -12.54 1.44 -4.22
C SER A 41 -13.66 0.51 -4.69
N LEU A 42 -13.71 0.21 -5.99
CA LEU A 42 -14.68 -0.71 -6.56
C LEU A 42 -14.51 -2.13 -6.00
N PHE A 43 -13.27 -2.62 -5.95
CA PHE A 43 -12.98 -3.99 -5.51
C PHE A 43 -13.20 -4.17 -4.01
N LEU A 44 -12.78 -3.21 -3.19
CA LEU A 44 -13.01 -3.23 -1.75
C LEU A 44 -14.49 -3.31 -1.41
N ALA A 45 -15.35 -2.60 -2.16
CA ALA A 45 -16.78 -2.52 -1.88
C ALA A 45 -17.54 -3.83 -2.20
N GLN A 46 -17.15 -4.59 -3.24
CA GLN A 46 -17.97 -5.70 -3.72
C GLN A 46 -17.19 -6.93 -4.22
N GLY A 47 -15.87 -6.96 -4.08
CA GLY A 47 -15.02 -7.98 -4.66
C GLY A 47 -14.80 -7.78 -6.17
N PHE A 48 -14.13 -8.73 -6.81
CA PHE A 48 -13.73 -8.60 -8.21
C PHE A 48 -13.91 -9.88 -9.06
N ALA A 49 -14.11 -11.04 -8.45
CA ALA A 49 -14.17 -12.31 -9.20
C ALA A 49 -15.31 -12.31 -10.21
N HIS A 50 -16.49 -11.81 -9.83
CA HIS A 50 -17.69 -11.75 -10.65
C HIS A 50 -17.67 -10.63 -11.71
N LEU A 51 -16.73 -9.67 -11.65
CA LEU A 51 -16.67 -8.54 -12.57
C LEU A 51 -15.99 -8.94 -13.88
N THR A 52 -16.53 -8.47 -15.01
CA THR A 52 -15.86 -8.52 -16.32
C THR A 52 -15.14 -7.20 -16.60
N LEU A 53 -14.20 -7.19 -17.56
CA LEU A 53 -13.56 -5.94 -17.99
C LEU A 53 -14.57 -4.91 -18.52
N ASP A 54 -15.66 -5.37 -19.15
CA ASP A 54 -16.75 -4.50 -19.61
C ASP A 54 -17.49 -3.86 -18.44
N THR A 55 -17.81 -4.64 -17.41
CA THR A 55 -18.45 -4.14 -16.19
C THR A 55 -17.55 -3.17 -15.46
N ILE A 56 -16.24 -3.46 -15.33
CA ILE A 56 -15.26 -2.58 -14.71
C ILE A 56 -15.17 -1.25 -15.48
N ALA A 57 -15.02 -1.31 -16.80
CA ALA A 57 -14.96 -0.10 -17.65
C ALA A 57 -16.20 0.78 -17.50
N ALA A 58 -17.39 0.18 -17.50
CA ALA A 58 -18.64 0.90 -17.30
C ALA A 58 -18.72 1.56 -15.92
N ARG A 59 -18.31 0.86 -14.85
CA ARG A 59 -18.30 1.39 -13.48
C ARG A 59 -17.32 2.55 -13.31
N LEU A 60 -16.14 2.44 -13.92
CA LEU A 60 -15.10 3.48 -13.89
C LEU A 60 -15.34 4.60 -14.92
N ARG A 61 -16.43 4.51 -15.72
CA ARG A 61 -16.75 5.45 -16.79
C ARG A 61 -15.57 5.67 -17.76
N CYS A 62 -14.86 4.60 -18.08
CA CYS A 62 -13.75 4.63 -19.01
C CYS A 62 -13.96 3.61 -20.14
N SER A 63 -13.13 3.70 -21.19
CA SER A 63 -13.14 2.71 -22.26
C SER A 63 -12.39 1.42 -21.85
N LYS A 64 -12.75 0.29 -22.44
CA LYS A 64 -12.00 -0.96 -22.26
C LYS A 64 -10.53 -0.82 -22.70
N SER A 65 -10.25 -0.01 -23.74
CA SER A 65 -8.89 0.30 -24.14
C SER A 65 -8.11 1.06 -23.07
N THR A 66 -8.77 1.89 -22.25
CA THR A 66 -8.16 2.54 -21.09
C THR A 66 -7.71 1.51 -20.06
N LEU A 67 -8.52 0.48 -19.77
CA LEU A 67 -8.11 -0.59 -18.86
C LEU A 67 -6.91 -1.38 -19.41
N TYR A 68 -6.87 -1.63 -20.72
CA TYR A 68 -5.72 -2.29 -21.35
C TYR A 68 -4.42 -1.49 -21.31
N THR A 69 -4.48 -0.17 -21.09
CA THR A 69 -3.26 0.62 -20.79
C THR A 69 -2.70 0.35 -19.39
N LEU A 70 -3.53 -0.16 -18.48
CA LEU A 70 -3.12 -0.51 -17.12
C LEU A 70 -2.55 -1.92 -17.05
N ALA A 71 -3.21 -2.89 -17.71
CA ALA A 71 -2.86 -4.30 -17.67
C ALA A 71 -3.39 -5.04 -18.91
N SER A 72 -2.72 -6.09 -19.36
CA SER A 72 -3.08 -6.87 -20.55
C SER A 72 -4.19 -7.90 -20.30
N SER A 73 -4.53 -8.18 -19.03
CA SER A 73 -5.59 -9.11 -18.64
C SER A 73 -6.29 -8.64 -17.35
N LYS A 74 -7.46 -9.24 -17.07
CA LYS A 74 -8.18 -9.00 -15.81
C LYS A 74 -7.31 -9.39 -14.59
N ASP A 75 -6.64 -10.53 -14.65
CA ASP A 75 -5.80 -11.02 -13.54
C ASP A 75 -4.64 -10.05 -13.24
N GLN A 76 -3.99 -9.53 -14.30
CA GLN A 76 -2.96 -8.51 -14.12
C GLN A 76 -3.53 -7.18 -13.61
N LEU A 77 -4.75 -6.81 -14.02
CA LEU A 77 -5.43 -5.61 -13.54
C LEU A 77 -5.73 -5.74 -12.04
N VAL A 78 -6.26 -6.88 -11.62
CA VAL A 78 -6.53 -7.19 -10.20
C VAL A 78 -5.22 -7.21 -9.41
N GLY A 79 -4.20 -7.91 -9.88
CA GLY A 79 -2.88 -7.92 -9.22
C GLY A 79 -2.28 -6.52 -9.07
N GLY A 80 -2.37 -5.70 -10.12
CA GLY A 80 -1.92 -4.31 -10.09
C GLY A 80 -2.70 -3.45 -9.08
N ALA A 81 -4.02 -3.59 -9.03
CA ALA A 81 -4.88 -2.90 -8.06
C ALA A 81 -4.57 -3.35 -6.63
N THR A 82 -4.32 -4.65 -6.42
CA THR A 82 -3.94 -5.20 -5.11
C THR A 82 -2.59 -4.65 -4.64
N VAL A 83 -1.59 -4.57 -5.53
CA VAL A 83 -0.30 -3.92 -5.23
C VAL A 83 -0.49 -2.45 -4.86
N HIS A 84 -1.31 -1.73 -5.62
CA HIS A 84 -1.60 -0.30 -5.37
C HIS A 84 -2.27 -0.11 -4.01
N TYR A 85 -3.26 -0.94 -3.67
CA TYR A 85 -3.94 -0.93 -2.38
C TYR A 85 -2.97 -1.12 -1.21
N PHE A 86 -2.16 -2.18 -1.22
CA PHE A 86 -1.24 -2.45 -0.13
C PHE A 86 -0.12 -1.41 -0.02
N LYS A 87 0.34 -0.87 -1.15
CA LYS A 87 1.32 0.23 -1.13
C LYS A 87 0.74 1.50 -0.48
N SER A 88 -0.48 1.87 -0.83
CA SER A 88 -1.18 3.02 -0.23
C SER A 88 -1.41 2.79 1.27
N MET A 89 -1.90 1.60 1.64
CA MET A 89 -2.10 1.20 3.03
C MET A 89 -0.80 1.29 3.84
N THR A 90 0.30 0.71 3.33
CA THR A 90 1.60 0.76 4.00
C THR A 90 2.05 2.21 4.24
N THR A 91 1.90 3.09 3.23
CA THR A 91 2.24 4.50 3.38
C THR A 91 1.41 5.18 4.48
N GLN A 92 0.11 4.91 4.54
CA GLN A 92 -0.77 5.49 5.57
C GLN A 92 -0.41 4.98 6.97
N VAL A 93 -0.15 3.67 7.10
CA VAL A 93 0.26 3.05 8.37
C VAL A 93 1.58 3.63 8.87
N GLU A 94 2.60 3.72 8.01
CA GLU A 94 3.91 4.27 8.42
C GLU A 94 3.81 5.77 8.76
N ASN A 95 3.00 6.55 8.05
CA ASN A 95 2.74 7.94 8.42
C ASN A 95 2.11 8.05 9.82
N ALA A 96 1.12 7.20 10.13
CA ALA A 96 0.51 7.19 11.46
C ALA A 96 1.51 6.79 12.55
N VAL A 97 2.41 5.85 12.28
CA VAL A 97 3.48 5.44 13.20
C VAL A 97 4.50 6.55 13.44
N ALA A 98 4.79 7.34 12.39
CA ALA A 98 5.74 8.46 12.49
C ALA A 98 5.24 9.61 13.38
N GLU A 99 3.93 9.72 13.59
CA GLU A 99 3.30 10.78 14.42
C GLU A 99 3.26 10.42 15.92
N VAL A 100 3.70 9.22 16.30
CA VAL A 100 3.64 8.78 17.70
C VAL A 100 5.01 8.41 18.25
N ASP A 101 5.22 8.78 19.52
CA ASP A 101 6.44 8.47 20.26
C ASP A 101 6.28 7.21 21.13
N GLY A 102 7.41 6.57 21.37
CA GLY A 102 7.51 5.40 22.23
C GLY A 102 7.16 4.09 21.52
N THR A 103 7.99 3.11 21.69
CA THR A 103 7.90 1.81 21.00
C THR A 103 6.54 1.14 21.17
N ARG A 104 5.98 1.16 22.38
CA ARG A 104 4.67 0.56 22.66
C ARG A 104 3.55 1.22 21.85
N ASN A 105 3.53 2.55 21.79
CA ASN A 105 2.55 3.30 21.01
C ASN A 105 2.73 3.02 19.52
N ARG A 106 3.97 3.00 19.02
CA ARG A 106 4.28 2.70 17.62
C ARG A 106 3.79 1.31 17.20
N ILE A 107 4.02 0.28 18.02
CA ILE A 107 3.50 -1.08 17.77
C ILE A 107 1.97 -1.09 17.78
N THR A 108 1.34 -0.46 18.77
CA THR A 108 -0.12 -0.37 18.86
C THR A 108 -0.69 0.33 17.63
N THR A 109 -0.16 1.51 17.28
CA THR A 109 -0.61 2.28 16.11
C THR A 109 -0.41 1.49 14.82
N TYR A 110 0.73 0.82 14.65
CA TYR A 110 0.98 0.01 13.47
C TYR A 110 -0.08 -1.08 13.28
N LEU A 111 -0.29 -1.91 14.29
CA LEU A 111 -1.22 -3.04 14.21
C LEU A 111 -2.68 -2.60 14.09
N THR A 112 -3.09 -1.56 14.83
CA THR A 112 -4.46 -1.04 14.74
C THR A 112 -4.74 -0.36 13.41
N ALA A 113 -3.78 0.36 12.84
CA ALA A 113 -3.92 0.95 11.51
C ALA A 113 -4.00 -0.10 10.40
N VAL A 114 -3.21 -1.19 10.50
CA VAL A 114 -3.33 -2.34 9.59
C VAL A 114 -4.73 -2.96 9.69
N GLY A 115 -5.22 -3.20 10.91
CA GLY A 115 -6.55 -3.75 11.14
C GLY A 115 -7.65 -2.88 10.57
N ALA A 116 -7.62 -1.58 10.85
CA ALA A 116 -8.60 -0.61 10.34
C ALA A 116 -8.62 -0.54 8.80
N ALA A 117 -7.46 -0.63 8.15
CA ALA A 117 -7.38 -0.66 6.70
C ALA A 117 -8.05 -1.91 6.11
N LEU A 118 -7.89 -3.06 6.74
CA LEU A 118 -8.51 -4.32 6.30
C LEU A 118 -10.01 -4.35 6.56
N GLU A 119 -10.50 -3.71 7.63
CA GLU A 119 -11.95 -3.59 7.90
C GLU A 119 -12.72 -2.83 6.82
N SER A 120 -12.05 -1.97 6.05
CA SER A 120 -12.68 -1.28 4.92
C SER A 120 -13.06 -2.21 3.76
N ALA A 121 -12.52 -3.43 3.75
CA ALA A 121 -12.72 -4.41 2.70
C ALA A 121 -13.99 -5.26 2.96
N SER A 122 -14.82 -5.43 1.92
CA SER A 122 -15.96 -6.34 1.99
C SER A 122 -15.50 -7.78 2.17
N GLU A 123 -16.37 -8.62 2.75
CA GLU A 123 -16.11 -10.06 2.88
C GLU A 123 -15.90 -10.72 1.51
N GLN A 124 -16.62 -10.24 0.47
CA GLN A 124 -16.44 -10.71 -0.89
C GLN A 124 -15.05 -10.40 -1.44
N PHE A 125 -14.52 -9.18 -1.18
CA PHE A 125 -13.16 -8.83 -1.57
C PHE A 125 -12.13 -9.74 -0.91
N MET A 126 -12.26 -10.02 0.39
CA MET A 126 -11.34 -10.91 1.12
C MET A 126 -11.40 -12.35 0.59
N THR A 127 -12.59 -12.84 0.23
CA THR A 127 -12.78 -14.14 -0.40
C THR A 127 -12.10 -14.20 -1.77
N ASP A 128 -12.33 -13.20 -2.60
CA ASP A 128 -11.74 -13.10 -3.95
C ASP A 128 -10.22 -12.98 -3.89
N LEU A 129 -9.71 -12.18 -2.92
CA LEU A 129 -8.28 -11.99 -2.67
C LEU A 129 -7.58 -13.32 -2.34
N ALA A 130 -8.22 -14.18 -1.54
CA ALA A 130 -7.69 -15.48 -1.18
C ALA A 130 -7.74 -16.49 -2.35
N SER A 131 -8.68 -16.33 -3.28
CA SER A 131 -8.92 -17.29 -4.36
C SER A 131 -8.08 -17.04 -5.61
N LEU A 132 -7.70 -15.80 -5.92
CA LEU A 132 -6.90 -15.46 -7.10
C LEU A 132 -5.41 -15.40 -6.77
N GLU A 133 -4.61 -16.26 -7.40
CA GLU A 133 -3.17 -16.42 -7.13
C GLU A 133 -2.39 -15.10 -7.18
N SER A 134 -2.63 -14.27 -8.21
CA SER A 134 -1.94 -12.98 -8.38
C SER A 134 -2.22 -11.98 -7.25
N ALA A 135 -3.42 -12.00 -6.67
CA ALA A 135 -3.81 -11.17 -5.57
C ALA A 135 -3.36 -11.76 -4.22
N ARG A 136 -3.54 -13.07 -4.04
CA ARG A 136 -3.13 -13.80 -2.83
C ARG A 136 -1.63 -13.66 -2.57
N SER A 137 -0.78 -13.86 -3.58
CA SER A 137 0.67 -13.75 -3.43
C SER A 137 1.13 -12.33 -3.03
N VAL A 138 0.40 -11.29 -3.47
CA VAL A 138 0.64 -9.91 -3.03
C VAL A 138 0.29 -9.76 -1.55
N TYR A 139 -0.87 -10.29 -1.11
CA TYR A 139 -1.30 -10.21 0.28
C TYR A 139 -0.32 -10.96 1.20
N GLU A 140 0.06 -12.20 0.87
CA GLU A 140 1.03 -13.00 1.62
C GLU A 140 2.36 -12.26 1.80
N ARG A 141 2.88 -11.69 0.72
CA ARG A 141 4.11 -10.88 0.77
C ARG A 141 3.96 -9.65 1.66
N ASN A 142 2.83 -8.97 1.57
CA ASN A 142 2.57 -7.79 2.40
C ASN A 142 2.46 -8.16 3.88
N THR A 143 1.82 -9.28 4.21
CA THR A 143 1.77 -9.81 5.59
C THR A 143 3.16 -10.11 6.14
N ALA A 144 4.04 -10.71 5.33
CA ALA A 144 5.43 -10.97 5.73
C ALA A 144 6.23 -9.67 5.96
N ILE A 145 6.02 -8.64 5.13
CA ILE A 145 6.63 -7.32 5.31
C ILE A 145 6.13 -6.69 6.61
N ALA A 146 4.83 -6.72 6.86
CA ALA A 146 4.22 -6.17 8.07
C ALA A 146 4.73 -6.85 9.35
N ALA A 147 4.86 -8.17 9.35
CA ALA A 147 5.42 -8.92 10.45
C ALA A 147 6.88 -8.55 10.75
N ARG A 148 7.68 -8.37 9.70
CA ARG A 148 9.07 -7.90 9.84
C ARG A 148 9.13 -6.51 10.44
N ARG A 149 8.23 -5.61 10.05
CA ARG A 149 8.17 -4.25 10.62
C ARG A 149 7.85 -4.27 12.11
N VAL A 150 6.94 -5.14 12.56
CA VAL A 150 6.68 -5.35 13.98
C VAL A 150 7.94 -5.81 14.71
N GLN A 151 8.68 -6.78 14.15
CA GLN A 151 9.94 -7.25 14.72
C GLN A 151 10.98 -6.12 14.83
N GLU A 152 11.09 -5.25 13.81
CA GLU A 152 11.99 -4.09 13.82
C GLU A 152 11.64 -3.12 14.94
N LEU A 153 10.36 -2.77 15.11
CA LEU A 153 9.88 -1.90 16.18
C LEU A 153 10.21 -2.49 17.57
N ILE A 154 10.03 -3.79 17.75
CA ILE A 154 10.39 -4.46 19.01
C ILE A 154 11.91 -4.39 19.25
N SER A 155 12.72 -4.65 18.22
CA SER A 155 14.18 -4.59 18.30
C SER A 155 14.68 -3.19 18.66
N GLU A 156 14.09 -2.17 18.05
CA GLU A 156 14.36 -0.76 18.37
C GLU A 156 14.06 -0.45 19.84
N GLY A 157 12.91 -0.92 20.34
CA GLY A 157 12.48 -0.73 21.73
C GLY A 157 13.33 -1.47 22.76
N VAL A 158 13.80 -2.66 22.45
CA VAL A 158 14.76 -3.39 23.30
C VAL A 158 16.08 -2.63 23.36
N ALA A 159 16.58 -2.16 22.20
CA ALA A 159 17.84 -1.43 22.12
C ALA A 159 17.80 -0.08 22.86
N SER A 160 16.65 0.59 22.88
CA SER A 160 16.44 1.86 23.59
C SER A 160 16.09 1.69 25.09
N GLY A 161 15.79 0.45 25.53
CA GLY A 161 15.35 0.16 26.90
C GLY A 161 13.89 0.51 27.19
N GLU A 162 13.10 0.86 26.17
CA GLU A 162 11.65 1.14 26.30
C GLU A 162 10.82 -0.15 26.43
N VAL A 163 11.38 -1.26 26.03
CA VAL A 163 10.80 -2.59 26.07
C VAL A 163 11.73 -3.48 26.90
N ARG A 164 11.15 -4.35 27.74
CA ARG A 164 11.96 -5.31 28.50
C ARG A 164 12.79 -6.19 27.58
N ASP A 165 13.86 -6.74 28.06
CA ASP A 165 14.70 -7.68 27.31
C ASP A 165 13.89 -8.91 26.89
N VAL A 166 13.54 -8.97 25.63
CA VAL A 166 12.83 -10.07 24.96
C VAL A 166 13.58 -10.49 23.72
N HIS A 167 13.40 -11.75 23.33
CA HIS A 167 13.94 -12.22 22.05
C HIS A 167 13.08 -11.67 20.89
N ALA A 168 13.45 -10.52 20.34
CA ALA A 168 12.64 -9.77 19.36
C ALA A 168 12.24 -10.63 18.14
N ALA A 169 13.14 -11.50 17.64
CA ALA A 169 12.81 -12.40 16.54
C ALA A 169 11.73 -13.42 16.91
N PHE A 170 11.72 -13.94 18.15
CA PHE A 170 10.67 -14.85 18.63
C PHE A 170 9.32 -14.13 18.72
N VAL A 171 9.30 -12.92 19.29
CA VAL A 171 8.06 -12.14 19.41
C VAL A 171 7.54 -11.76 18.02
N GLY A 172 8.42 -11.41 17.09
CA GLY A 172 8.09 -11.15 15.70
C GLY A 172 7.50 -12.38 14.98
N ASP A 173 8.03 -13.57 15.25
CA ASP A 173 7.51 -14.83 14.69
C ASP A 173 6.12 -15.17 15.24
N VAL A 174 5.88 -14.97 16.54
CA VAL A 174 4.55 -15.10 17.14
C VAL A 174 3.56 -14.13 16.48
N ALA A 175 3.94 -12.86 16.33
CA ALA A 175 3.11 -11.87 15.65
C ALA A 175 2.80 -12.30 14.21
N SER A 176 3.82 -12.72 13.46
CA SER A 176 3.69 -13.23 12.09
C SER A 176 2.70 -14.38 11.99
N SER A 177 2.82 -15.36 12.89
CA SER A 177 1.95 -16.52 12.93
C SER A 177 0.48 -16.15 13.14
N VAL A 178 0.21 -15.19 14.04
CA VAL A 178 -1.16 -14.68 14.26
C VAL A 178 -1.64 -13.90 13.05
N MET A 179 -0.81 -13.03 12.46
CA MET A 179 -1.17 -12.24 11.27
C MET A 179 -1.52 -13.14 10.07
N VAL A 180 -0.78 -14.22 9.84
CA VAL A 180 -1.12 -15.22 8.80
C VAL A 180 -2.46 -15.89 9.10
N ARG A 181 -2.76 -16.24 10.34
CA ARG A 181 -4.06 -16.83 10.72
C ARG A 181 -5.21 -15.85 10.60
N ILE A 182 -4.99 -14.54 10.81
CA ILE A 182 -5.98 -13.51 10.50
C ILE A 182 -6.20 -13.48 8.98
N GLN A 183 -5.13 -13.36 8.20
CA GLN A 183 -5.16 -13.36 6.74
C GLN A 183 -5.93 -14.55 6.13
N THR A 184 -5.75 -15.75 6.69
CA THR A 184 -6.44 -16.97 6.23
C THR A 184 -7.85 -17.13 6.81
N ARG A 185 -8.35 -16.12 7.52
CA ARG A 185 -9.67 -16.12 8.19
C ARG A 185 -9.81 -17.20 9.25
N GLU A 186 -8.71 -17.81 9.68
CA GLU A 186 -8.72 -18.85 10.73
C GLU A 186 -9.12 -18.26 12.08
N VAL A 187 -8.59 -17.10 12.46
CA VAL A 187 -8.95 -16.39 13.70
C VAL A 187 -10.44 -16.10 13.72
N PHE A 188 -11.01 -15.56 12.63
CA PHE A 188 -12.45 -15.31 12.51
C PHE A 188 -13.28 -16.59 12.74
N ARG A 189 -12.91 -17.70 12.08
CA ARG A 189 -13.64 -18.97 12.24
C ARG A 189 -13.62 -19.52 13.65
N LEU A 190 -12.53 -19.29 14.38
CA LEU A 190 -12.37 -19.84 15.74
C LEU A 190 -12.90 -18.91 16.84
N THR A 191 -12.89 -17.60 16.63
CA THR A 191 -13.17 -16.61 17.68
C THR A 191 -14.37 -15.70 17.35
N GLY A 192 -14.75 -15.56 16.10
CA GLY A 192 -15.73 -14.61 15.62
C GLY A 192 -15.24 -13.17 15.53
N LEU A 193 -13.96 -12.90 15.86
CA LEU A 193 -13.38 -11.56 15.77
C LEU A 193 -13.24 -11.12 14.31
N SER A 194 -13.58 -9.86 14.02
CA SER A 194 -13.20 -9.23 12.75
C SER A 194 -11.68 -9.16 12.59
N ASP A 195 -11.20 -8.92 11.38
CA ASP A 195 -9.75 -8.79 11.18
C ASP A 195 -9.19 -7.59 11.97
N GLY A 196 -9.91 -6.47 12.03
CA GLY A 196 -9.53 -5.31 12.84
C GLY A 196 -9.50 -5.59 14.33
N ASP A 197 -10.53 -6.24 14.86
CA ASP A 197 -10.56 -6.64 16.27
C ASP A 197 -9.42 -7.62 16.61
N ALA A 198 -9.12 -8.54 15.71
CA ALA A 198 -8.02 -9.50 15.91
C ALA A 198 -6.65 -8.80 15.91
N TYR A 199 -6.42 -7.80 15.05
CA TYR A 199 -5.23 -6.97 15.08
C TYR A 199 -5.14 -6.12 16.35
N LEU A 200 -6.26 -5.58 16.84
CA LEU A 200 -6.33 -4.83 18.09
C LEU A 200 -5.97 -5.73 19.30
N GLU A 201 -6.51 -6.94 19.36
CA GLU A 201 -6.17 -7.90 20.42
C GLU A 201 -4.70 -8.33 20.33
N LEU A 202 -4.16 -8.53 19.14
CA LEU A 202 -2.73 -8.80 18.96
C LEU A 202 -1.87 -7.64 19.48
N ALA A 203 -2.24 -6.41 19.19
CA ALA A 203 -1.54 -5.23 19.68
C ALA A 203 -1.55 -5.17 21.22
N LYS A 204 -2.70 -5.40 21.84
CA LYS A 204 -2.83 -5.46 23.33
C LYS A 204 -1.95 -6.54 23.93
N LEU A 205 -1.99 -7.75 23.38
CA LEU A 205 -1.19 -8.88 23.88
C LEU A 205 0.31 -8.61 23.77
N LEU A 206 0.77 -8.10 22.61
CA LEU A 206 2.18 -7.81 22.43
C LEU A 206 2.66 -6.70 23.36
N THR A 207 1.93 -5.58 23.43
CA THR A 207 2.35 -4.44 24.24
C THR A 207 2.25 -4.68 25.73
N ALA A 208 1.31 -5.51 26.22
CA ALA A 208 1.25 -5.97 27.60
C ALA A 208 2.39 -6.96 27.91
N GLY A 209 2.71 -7.86 26.97
CA GLY A 209 3.75 -8.88 27.16
C GLY A 209 5.18 -8.35 27.12
N ILE A 210 5.44 -7.25 26.44
CA ILE A 210 6.79 -6.64 26.30
C ILE A 210 6.97 -5.39 27.15
N GLY A 211 5.97 -4.99 27.91
CA GLY A 211 6.04 -3.81 28.78
C GLY A 211 7.14 -3.94 29.85
N ALA A 212 7.90 -2.85 30.05
CA ALA A 212 8.85 -2.71 31.14
C ALA A 212 8.11 -2.51 32.48
#